data_9ca45da02094f7f10174c3f4c34c90cb
#
_entry.id   9ca45da02094f7f10174c3f4c34c90cb
#
_cell.length_a   1.000
_cell.length_b   1.000
_cell.length_c   1.000
_cell.angle_alpha   90.00
_cell.angle_beta   90.00
_cell.angle_gamma   90.00
#
_symmetry.space_group_name_H-M   'P 1'
#
loop_
_entity.id
_entity.type
_entity.pdbx_description
1 polymer ?
#
loop_
_entity_poly.entity_id
_entity_poly.type
_entity_poly.pdbx_seq_one_letter_code
_entity_poly.pdbx_strand_id
1 'polypeptide(L)'
;MAKWSNQTRDDPKPCREQDHGLFEITTRDGRARLGRLHTAHGVLETPCLLPVINPNIRTIEPREMWDKYGIQALITNSYVIWKHDFLREQAQKEGVHALLDFPGIVMTDSGT
;
A
#
# COMPACT_ATOMS: atom_id res chain seq x y z
N MET A 1 -0.63 -19.43 -10.60
CA MET A 1 -0.43 -19.12 -9.17
C MET A 1 0.51 -17.93 -9.04
N ALA A 2 0.17 -17.01 -8.19
CA ALA A 2 1.01 -15.84 -7.97
C ALA A 2 2.36 -16.27 -7.40
N LYS A 3 3.43 -15.75 -7.96
CA LYS A 3 4.78 -16.06 -7.51
C LYS A 3 5.30 -14.94 -6.62
N TRP A 4 4.86 -14.96 -5.40
CA TRP A 4 5.22 -13.92 -4.43
C TRP A 4 6.74 -13.79 -4.24
N SER A 5 7.45 -14.91 -4.34
CA SER A 5 8.89 -14.94 -4.13
C SER A 5 9.68 -14.28 -5.26
N ASN A 6 9.07 -14.10 -6.43
CA ASN A 6 9.74 -13.55 -7.61
C ASN A 6 9.42 -12.08 -7.87
N GLN A 7 8.74 -11.45 -6.93
CA GLN A 7 8.45 -10.03 -7.08
C GLN A 7 9.72 -9.21 -6.98
N THR A 8 9.85 -8.24 -7.89
CA THR A 8 10.99 -7.35 -7.86
C THR A 8 10.95 -6.51 -6.59
N ARG A 9 12.12 -6.18 -6.09
CA ARG A 9 12.25 -5.29 -4.94
C ARG A 9 12.54 -3.86 -5.34
N ASP A 10 12.45 -3.59 -6.62
CA ASP A 10 12.58 -2.24 -7.14
C ASP A 10 11.35 -1.43 -6.72
N ASP A 11 11.51 -0.14 -6.64
CA ASP A 11 10.38 0.75 -6.36
C ASP A 11 9.34 0.62 -7.47
N PRO A 12 8.05 0.64 -7.12
CA PRO A 12 6.99 0.42 -8.11
C PRO A 12 6.97 1.54 -9.14
N LYS A 13 6.64 1.17 -10.37
CA LYS A 13 6.42 2.14 -11.42
C LYS A 13 4.96 2.56 -11.38
N PRO A 14 4.67 3.85 -11.36
CA PRO A 14 3.29 4.30 -11.38
C PRO A 14 2.61 3.90 -12.69
N CYS A 15 1.33 3.60 -12.60
CA CYS A 15 0.52 3.38 -13.78
C CYS A 15 0.18 4.72 -14.44
N ARG A 16 -0.37 4.67 -15.65
CA ARG A 16 -0.80 5.89 -16.34
C ARG A 16 -1.89 6.58 -15.52
N GLU A 17 -1.85 7.90 -15.46
CA GLU A 17 -2.81 8.69 -14.70
C GLU A 17 -4.26 8.35 -15.04
N GLN A 18 -4.54 8.13 -16.32
CA GLN A 18 -5.89 7.78 -16.77
C GLN A 18 -6.38 6.42 -16.25
N ASP A 19 -5.48 5.56 -15.81
CA ASP A 19 -5.83 4.25 -15.27
C ASP A 19 -5.93 4.23 -13.75
N HIS A 20 -5.69 5.34 -13.07
CA HIS A 20 -5.80 5.40 -11.61
C HIS A 20 -7.21 5.04 -11.16
N GLY A 21 -7.30 4.09 -10.24
CA GLY A 21 -8.57 3.59 -9.73
C GLY A 21 -9.23 2.52 -10.57
N LEU A 22 -8.66 2.16 -11.71
CA LEU A 22 -9.18 1.05 -12.51
C LEU A 22 -8.95 -0.26 -11.78
N PHE A 23 -10.02 -1.03 -11.65
CA PHE A 23 -9.95 -2.42 -11.16
C PHE A 23 -10.35 -3.35 -12.28
N GLU A 24 -9.43 -4.21 -12.70
CA GLU A 24 -9.72 -5.18 -13.75
C GLU A 24 -9.71 -6.59 -13.19
N ILE A 25 -10.69 -7.39 -13.60
CA ILE A 25 -10.77 -8.79 -13.23
C ILE A 25 -10.08 -9.59 -14.32
N THR A 26 -9.04 -10.34 -13.93
CA THR A 26 -8.23 -11.10 -14.87
C THR A 26 -8.67 -12.56 -14.98
N THR A 27 -9.25 -13.13 -13.92
CA THR A 27 -9.67 -14.53 -13.88
C THR A 27 -10.85 -14.68 -12.94
N ARG A 28 -11.81 -15.51 -13.31
CA ARG A 28 -12.96 -15.85 -12.47
C ARG A 28 -13.08 -17.36 -12.32
N ASP A 29 -13.50 -17.77 -11.11
CA ASP A 29 -13.92 -19.13 -10.82
C ASP A 29 -15.09 -19.06 -9.85
N GLY A 30 -16.31 -19.17 -10.37
CA GLY A 30 -17.51 -18.92 -9.58
C GLY A 30 -17.54 -17.50 -9.04
N ARG A 31 -17.56 -17.36 -7.72
CA ARG A 31 -17.50 -16.06 -7.04
C ARG A 31 -16.08 -15.61 -6.76
N ALA A 32 -15.11 -16.51 -6.89
CA ALA A 32 -13.71 -16.15 -6.73
C ALA A 32 -13.21 -15.41 -7.95
N ARG A 33 -12.26 -14.50 -7.74
CA ARG A 33 -11.65 -13.75 -8.84
C ARG A 33 -10.24 -13.30 -8.49
N LEU A 34 -9.43 -13.21 -9.52
CA LEU A 34 -8.16 -12.52 -9.47
C LEU A 34 -8.34 -11.18 -10.18
N GLY A 35 -7.63 -10.18 -9.72
CA GLY A 35 -7.76 -8.85 -10.30
C GLY A 35 -6.51 -8.00 -10.12
N ARG A 36 -6.57 -6.80 -10.69
CA ARG A 36 -5.52 -5.80 -10.57
C ARG A 36 -6.13 -4.45 -10.30
N LEU A 37 -5.66 -3.80 -9.24
CA LEU A 37 -6.02 -2.42 -8.92
C LEU A 37 -4.89 -1.50 -9.34
N HIS A 38 -5.20 -0.57 -10.22
CA HIS A 38 -4.24 0.39 -10.74
C HIS A 38 -4.20 1.63 -9.85
N THR A 39 -3.02 1.99 -9.36
CA THR A 39 -2.83 3.17 -8.52
C THR A 39 -1.62 3.98 -8.98
N ALA A 40 -1.52 5.19 -8.47
CA ALA A 40 -0.37 6.05 -8.74
C ALA A 40 0.97 5.45 -8.25
N HIS A 41 0.92 4.51 -7.32
CA HIS A 41 2.11 3.89 -6.74
C HIS A 41 2.29 2.43 -7.16
N GLY A 42 1.65 2.04 -8.26
CA GLY A 42 1.81 0.72 -8.83
C GLY A 42 0.49 -0.01 -9.01
N VAL A 43 0.59 -1.23 -9.49
CA VAL A 43 -0.56 -2.13 -9.72
C VAL A 43 -0.57 -3.18 -8.64
N LEU A 44 -1.70 -3.29 -7.94
CA LEU A 44 -1.87 -4.26 -6.87
C LEU A 44 -2.57 -5.50 -7.41
N GLU A 45 -1.89 -6.63 -7.33
CA GLU A 45 -2.50 -7.93 -7.63
C GLU A 45 -3.41 -8.34 -6.49
N THR A 46 -4.63 -8.74 -6.80
CA THR A 46 -5.61 -9.17 -5.81
C THR A 46 -6.04 -10.61 -6.03
N PRO A 47 -6.44 -11.35 -4.98
CA PRO A 47 -6.54 -10.90 -3.59
C PRO A 47 -5.18 -10.67 -2.94
N CYS A 48 -5.13 -9.79 -1.94
CA CYS A 48 -3.90 -9.51 -1.21
C CYS A 48 -4.21 -9.16 0.24
N LEU A 49 -3.23 -9.34 1.10
CA LEU A 49 -3.31 -8.89 2.48
C LEU A 49 -2.70 -7.49 2.58
N LEU A 50 -3.39 -6.61 3.29
CA LEU A 50 -2.90 -5.28 3.62
C LEU A 50 -2.53 -5.26 5.10
N PRO A 51 -1.26 -5.46 5.47
CA PRO A 51 -0.86 -5.36 6.88
C PRO A 51 -1.14 -3.98 7.43
N VAL A 52 -1.54 -3.93 8.70
CA VAL A 52 -1.83 -2.66 9.38
C VAL A 52 -0.55 -2.10 9.97
N ILE A 53 -0.30 -0.82 9.72
CA ILE A 53 0.82 -0.10 10.33
C ILE A 53 0.27 1.04 11.19
N ASN A 54 0.69 1.05 12.46
CA ASN A 54 0.50 2.21 13.31
C ASN A 54 1.76 3.07 13.22
N PRO A 55 1.66 4.32 12.70
CA PRO A 55 2.85 5.16 12.52
C PRO A 55 3.59 5.49 13.81
N ASN A 56 2.92 5.38 14.96
CA ASN A 56 3.52 5.63 16.28
C ASN A 56 4.25 4.42 16.85
N ILE A 57 3.87 3.23 16.42
CA ILE A 57 4.40 1.98 16.97
C ILE A 57 4.83 1.10 15.80
N ARG A 58 6.10 1.20 15.45
CA ARG A 58 6.63 0.51 14.27
C ARG A 58 7.48 -0.68 14.71
N THR A 59 6.81 -1.79 15.02
CA THR A 59 7.52 -3.03 15.37
C THR A 59 8.38 -3.52 14.21
N ILE A 60 7.83 -3.43 13.00
CA ILE A 60 8.56 -3.66 11.76
C ILE A 60 8.41 -2.39 10.93
N GLU A 61 9.53 -1.82 10.49
CA GLU A 61 9.47 -0.62 9.67
C GLU A 61 8.82 -0.90 8.31
N PRO A 62 7.98 0.01 7.80
CA PRO A 62 7.33 -0.21 6.51
C PRO A 62 8.33 -0.44 5.36
N ARG A 63 9.46 0.25 5.37
CA ARG A 63 10.50 0.02 4.35
C ARG A 63 11.04 -1.39 4.40
N GLU A 64 11.22 -1.95 5.59
CA GLU A 64 11.64 -3.34 5.77
C GLU A 64 10.58 -4.31 5.25
N MET A 65 9.30 -3.99 5.43
CA MET A 65 8.22 -4.79 4.86
C MET A 65 8.34 -4.88 3.35
N TRP A 66 8.65 -3.78 2.69
CA TRP A 66 8.87 -3.76 1.25
C TRP A 66 10.13 -4.54 0.86
N ASP A 67 11.27 -4.17 1.45
CA ASP A 67 12.57 -4.70 1.03
C ASP A 67 12.77 -6.17 1.40
N LYS A 68 12.35 -6.56 2.60
CA LYS A 68 12.67 -7.86 3.18
C LYS A 68 11.55 -8.87 3.03
N TYR A 69 10.31 -8.43 3.17
CA TYR A 69 9.15 -9.33 3.20
C TYR A 69 8.31 -9.29 1.93
N GLY A 70 8.63 -8.42 0.98
CA GLY A 70 7.91 -8.34 -0.27
C GLY A 70 6.47 -7.83 -0.15
N ILE A 71 6.16 -7.10 0.90
CA ILE A 71 4.84 -6.50 1.10
C ILE A 71 4.68 -5.34 0.12
N GLN A 72 3.65 -5.39 -0.72
CA GLN A 72 3.45 -4.39 -1.77
C GLN A 72 2.41 -3.34 -1.41
N ALA A 73 1.59 -3.60 -0.42
CA ALA A 73 0.56 -2.68 0.01
C ALA A 73 0.35 -2.81 1.51
N LEU A 74 -0.01 -1.72 2.15
CA LEU A 74 -0.33 -1.72 3.58
C LEU A 74 -1.50 -0.79 3.85
N ILE A 75 -2.07 -0.90 5.04
CA ILE A 75 -3.11 0.00 5.49
C ILE A 75 -2.65 0.69 6.78
N THR A 76 -2.91 1.97 6.86
CA THR A 76 -2.66 2.76 8.06
C THR A 76 -3.90 3.56 8.42
N ASN A 77 -3.87 4.26 9.53
CA ASN A 77 -5.03 4.94 10.09
C ASN A 77 -4.89 6.45 9.98
N SER A 78 -5.78 7.09 9.24
CA SER A 78 -5.73 8.53 9.04
C SER A 78 -6.04 9.31 10.33
N TYR A 79 -6.88 8.76 11.20
CA TYR A 79 -7.19 9.40 12.48
C TYR A 79 -5.97 9.46 13.40
N VAL A 80 -5.19 8.37 13.46
CA VAL A 80 -3.95 8.33 14.24
C VAL A 80 -2.97 9.40 13.75
N ILE A 81 -2.83 9.51 12.44
CA ILE A 81 -1.95 10.54 11.84
C ILE A 81 -2.47 11.95 12.15
N TRP A 82 -3.76 12.16 11.98
CA TRP A 82 -4.39 13.46 12.22
C TRP A 82 -4.27 13.91 13.68
N LYS A 83 -4.49 12.99 14.61
CA LYS A 83 -4.51 13.30 16.04
C LYS A 83 -3.13 13.63 16.60
N HIS A 84 -2.07 13.12 15.99
CA HIS A 84 -0.71 13.30 16.47
C HIS A 84 -0.04 14.46 15.72
N ASP A 85 0.29 15.55 16.42
CA ASP A 85 0.78 16.79 15.80
C ASP A 85 1.98 16.55 14.88
N PHE A 86 2.98 15.81 15.34
CA PHE A 86 4.18 15.53 14.54
C PHE A 86 3.85 14.75 13.27
N LEU A 87 3.02 13.70 13.40
CA LEU A 87 2.65 12.87 12.24
C LEU A 87 1.81 13.66 11.24
N ARG A 88 0.89 14.48 11.75
CA ARG A 88 0.05 15.33 10.89
C ARG A 88 0.90 16.31 10.09
N GLU A 89 1.82 16.98 10.74
CA GLU A 89 2.71 17.94 10.07
C GLU A 89 3.57 17.25 9.01
N GLN A 90 4.14 16.10 9.32
CA GLN A 90 4.94 15.35 8.38
C GLN A 90 4.13 14.89 7.18
N ALA A 91 2.92 14.37 7.43
CA ALA A 91 2.05 13.90 6.36
C ALA A 91 1.61 15.06 5.45
N GLN A 92 1.29 16.21 6.02
CA GLN A 92 0.91 17.38 5.23
C GLN A 92 2.06 17.93 4.41
N LYS A 93 3.28 17.84 4.92
CA LYS A 93 4.46 18.37 4.26
C LYS A 93 5.00 17.44 3.17
N GLU A 94 5.06 16.17 3.44
CA GLU A 94 5.76 15.19 2.61
C GLU A 94 4.88 14.08 2.05
N GLY A 95 3.67 13.93 2.57
CA GLY A 95 2.76 12.86 2.19
C GLY A 95 2.96 11.59 3.04
N VAL A 96 1.97 10.69 2.95
CA VAL A 96 1.95 9.49 3.78
C VAL A 96 3.04 8.48 3.39
N HIS A 97 3.40 8.41 2.13
CA HIS A 97 4.45 7.51 1.67
C HIS A 97 5.81 7.88 2.26
N ALA A 98 6.12 9.18 2.27
CA ALA A 98 7.35 9.66 2.87
C ALA A 98 7.34 9.50 4.39
N LEU A 99 6.20 9.77 5.03
CA LEU A 99 6.04 9.57 6.47
C LEU A 99 6.36 8.14 6.89
N LEU A 100 5.90 7.17 6.11
CA LEU A 100 6.09 5.75 6.40
C LEU A 100 7.40 5.20 5.81
N ASP A 101 8.03 5.93 4.89
CA ASP A 101 9.14 5.42 4.08
C ASP A 101 8.75 4.10 3.39
N PHE A 102 7.61 4.12 2.70
CA PHE A 102 7.09 2.95 2.02
C PHE A 102 6.78 3.30 0.56
N PRO A 103 7.43 2.65 -0.42
CA PRO A 103 7.24 3.00 -1.82
C PRO A 103 6.00 2.37 -2.46
N GLY A 104 5.39 1.41 -1.79
CA GLY A 104 4.24 0.67 -2.32
C GLY A 104 2.92 1.41 -2.16
N ILE A 105 1.84 0.63 -2.21
CA ILE A 105 0.48 1.16 -2.15
C ILE A 105 0.05 1.32 -0.70
N VAL A 106 -0.48 2.47 -0.36
CA VAL A 106 -0.97 2.78 0.98
C VAL A 106 -2.46 3.03 0.93
N MET A 107 -3.20 2.26 1.72
CA MET A 107 -4.60 2.52 2.00
C MET A 107 -4.69 3.18 3.37
N THR A 108 -5.57 4.15 3.51
CA THR A 108 -5.84 4.74 4.83
C THR A 108 -7.29 4.46 5.19
N ASP A 109 -7.51 3.97 6.40
CA ASP A 109 -8.86 3.94 6.94
C ASP A 109 -9.16 5.23 7.70
N SER A 110 -10.44 5.50 7.91
CA SER A 110 -10.85 6.73 8.59
C SER A 110 -10.64 6.67 10.09
N GLY A 111 -10.58 5.48 10.65
CA GLY A 111 -10.39 5.22 12.06
C GLY A 111 -11.40 5.91 12.97
N THR A 112 -11.36 5.61 14.21
CA THR A 112 -12.03 6.38 15.29
C THR A 112 -11.34 6.04 16.59
#